data_6d82349fbb3e8c09ad60e498caaca966
#
_entry.id   6d82349fbb3e8c09ad60e498caaca966
#
_cell.length_a   1.000
_cell.length_b   1.000
_cell.length_c   1.000
_cell.angle_alpha   90.00
_cell.angle_beta   90.00
_cell.angle_gamma   90.00
#
_symmetry.space_group_name_H-M   'P 1'
#
loop_
_entity.id
_entity.type
_entity.pdbx_description
1 polymer ?
#
loop_
_entity_poly.entity_id
_entity_poly.type
_entity_poly.pdbx_seq_one_letter_code
_entity_poly.pdbx_strand_id
1 'polypeptide(L)'
;MKRREILKGLSILPLVASTGAVVGKQLLSENPTDKANSDEWFPKKELIKTAAGSCIRSGNLLFIGGIGGWYARQRAEPGDIKVQIRSVLNTMKGILEGAGSSMSNVLKIQMTVADPNKNIPALNEAYQEFFPENPPTRSYSGSKTSQMGRDGILCQVSCIAYVD
;
A
#
# COMPACT_ATOMS: atom_id res chain seq x y z
N MET A 1 -38.51 22.81 -8.33
CA MET A 1 -38.02 23.99 -7.54
C MET A 1 -36.51 24.02 -7.63
N LYS A 2 -35.96 25.05 -8.27
CA LYS A 2 -34.52 25.15 -8.64
C LYS A 2 -33.71 25.76 -7.49
N ARG A 3 -32.68 25.06 -7.03
CA ARG A 3 -31.74 25.43 -5.94
C ARG A 3 -30.77 26.60 -6.29
N ARG A 4 -31.17 27.55 -7.11
CA ARG A 4 -30.25 28.63 -7.63
C ARG A 4 -30.57 30.03 -7.17
N GLU A 5 -31.45 30.24 -6.21
CA GLU A 5 -31.91 31.61 -5.85
C GLU A 5 -31.54 32.10 -4.43
N ILE A 6 -30.64 31.44 -3.72
CA ILE A 6 -30.32 31.83 -2.33
C ILE A 6 -29.04 32.68 -2.20
N LEU A 7 -28.38 33.03 -3.30
CA LEU A 7 -27.11 33.79 -3.25
C LEU A 7 -27.22 35.25 -3.80
N LYS A 8 -28.42 35.80 -3.86
CA LYS A 8 -28.61 37.22 -4.28
C LYS A 8 -29.11 38.11 -3.14
N GLY A 9 -28.43 38.15 -2.00
CA GLY A 9 -28.87 38.94 -0.88
C GLY A 9 -27.80 39.39 0.10
N LEU A 10 -26.55 39.58 -0.36
CA LEU A 10 -25.58 40.31 0.47
C LEU A 10 -25.29 41.65 -0.17
N SER A 11 -26.05 42.64 0.25
CA SER A 11 -25.90 44.02 -0.06
C SER A 11 -24.67 44.64 0.60
N ILE A 12 -23.96 45.33 -0.21
CA ILE A 12 -22.94 46.34 -0.05
C ILE A 12 -23.11 47.16 1.22
N LEU A 13 -22.14 47.12 2.13
CA LEU A 13 -21.95 48.09 3.18
C LEU A 13 -21.11 49.27 2.64
N PRO A 14 -21.48 50.52 2.93
CA PRO A 14 -20.74 51.66 2.41
C PRO A 14 -19.39 51.84 3.10
N LEU A 15 -18.40 52.11 2.28
CA LEU A 15 -17.04 52.47 2.64
C LEU A 15 -17.06 53.85 3.37
N VAL A 16 -16.78 53.86 4.66
CA VAL A 16 -16.44 55.09 5.36
C VAL A 16 -14.95 55.36 5.19
N ALA A 17 -14.64 56.35 4.39
CA ALA A 17 -13.29 56.87 4.27
C ALA A 17 -12.95 57.71 5.52
N SER A 18 -12.00 57.24 6.33
CA SER A 18 -11.26 58.09 7.27
C SER A 18 -9.79 57.66 7.31
N THR A 19 -8.99 58.61 6.96
CA THR A 19 -7.55 58.82 7.13
C THR A 19 -6.87 57.88 8.12
N GLY A 20 -5.97 57.01 7.59
CA GLY A 20 -5.14 56.14 8.39
C GLY A 20 -4.28 55.21 7.54
N ALA A 21 -3.57 55.80 6.57
CA ALA A 21 -2.67 55.03 5.70
C ALA A 21 -1.36 54.71 6.43
N VAL A 22 -1.32 53.66 7.26
CA VAL A 22 -0.03 52.97 7.63
C VAL A 22 -0.25 51.60 8.23
N VAL A 23 -1.46 51.14 8.58
CA VAL A 23 -1.64 49.83 9.28
C VAL A 23 -2.19 48.71 8.37
N GLY A 24 -2.50 49.02 7.10
CA GLY A 24 -3.11 48.02 6.19
C GLY A 24 -2.15 47.07 5.45
N LYS A 25 -0.84 47.16 5.67
CA LYS A 25 0.14 46.36 4.92
C LYS A 25 0.70 45.13 5.68
N GLN A 26 0.22 44.90 6.89
CA GLN A 26 0.79 43.83 7.75
C GLN A 26 -0.24 42.76 8.16
N LEU A 27 -1.45 42.75 7.58
CA LEU A 27 -2.48 41.76 7.88
C LEU A 27 -2.90 40.92 6.66
N LEU A 28 -2.19 41.03 5.54
CA LEU A 28 -2.13 39.97 4.56
C LEU A 28 -0.90 39.11 4.94
N SER A 29 -0.94 38.50 6.12
CA SER A 29 -0.01 37.45 6.44
C SER A 29 -0.19 36.39 5.37
N GLU A 30 0.85 36.20 4.63
CA GLU A 30 1.04 35.11 3.71
C GLU A 30 0.34 33.87 4.26
N ASN A 31 -0.66 33.38 3.56
CA ASN A 31 -1.24 32.08 3.86
C ASN A 31 -0.07 31.07 3.90
N PRO A 32 0.13 30.33 5.00
CA PRO A 32 1.22 29.35 5.06
C PRO A 32 1.15 28.29 3.95
N THR A 33 0.02 28.23 3.24
CA THR A 33 -0.22 27.33 2.11
C THR A 33 0.44 27.76 0.80
N ASP A 34 0.87 29.02 0.64
CA ASP A 34 1.42 29.48 -0.65
C ASP A 34 2.92 29.22 -0.83
N LYS A 35 3.60 28.69 0.19
CA LYS A 35 5.02 28.29 0.11
C LYS A 35 5.27 26.81 0.34
N ALA A 36 4.25 25.99 0.49
CA ALA A 36 4.45 24.55 0.40
C ALA A 36 4.75 24.23 -1.07
N ASN A 37 6.04 24.14 -1.39
CA ASN A 37 6.48 23.59 -2.67
C ASN A 37 5.81 22.22 -2.80
N SER A 38 4.82 22.10 -3.69
CA SER A 38 4.02 20.87 -3.85
C SER A 38 4.88 19.63 -4.11
N ASP A 39 6.12 19.84 -4.55
CA ASP A 39 7.08 18.79 -4.82
C ASP A 39 7.80 18.25 -3.57
N GLU A 40 7.78 18.97 -2.44
CA GLU A 40 8.38 18.53 -1.17
C GLU A 40 7.40 17.78 -0.26
N TRP A 41 6.11 17.93 -0.44
CA TRP A 41 5.09 17.36 0.45
C TRP A 41 4.87 15.86 0.26
N PHE A 42 5.11 15.34 -0.94
CA PHE A 42 4.90 13.93 -1.24
C PHE A 42 6.23 13.19 -1.32
N PRO A 43 6.44 12.12 -0.53
CA PRO A 43 7.64 11.32 -0.62
C PRO A 43 7.77 10.74 -2.02
N LYS A 44 8.97 10.89 -2.61
CA LYS A 44 9.27 10.39 -3.95
C LYS A 44 9.23 8.86 -3.96
N LYS A 45 8.77 8.31 -5.08
CA LYS A 45 8.80 6.88 -5.35
C LYS A 45 10.22 6.44 -5.66
N GLU A 46 10.73 5.43 -4.94
CA GLU A 46 12.06 4.84 -5.13
C GLU A 46 11.95 3.33 -5.38
N LEU A 47 12.65 2.82 -6.39
CA LEU A 47 12.76 1.39 -6.65
C LEU A 47 13.94 0.81 -5.86
N ILE A 48 13.64 -0.06 -4.89
CA ILE A 48 14.64 -0.82 -4.14
C ILE A 48 14.80 -2.20 -4.77
N LYS A 49 16.04 -2.56 -5.13
CA LYS A 49 16.39 -3.89 -5.64
C LYS A 49 17.11 -4.67 -4.55
N THR A 50 16.67 -5.89 -4.30
CA THR A 50 17.27 -6.83 -3.34
C THR A 50 17.64 -8.13 -4.03
N ALA A 51 18.37 -9.01 -3.36
CA ALA A 51 18.70 -10.34 -3.88
C ALA A 51 17.45 -11.22 -4.10
N ALA A 52 16.39 -11.03 -3.31
CA ALA A 52 15.16 -11.79 -3.39
C ALA A 52 14.11 -11.20 -4.36
N GLY A 53 14.30 -9.96 -4.80
CA GLY A 53 13.35 -9.26 -5.68
C GLY A 53 13.42 -7.76 -5.52
N SER A 54 12.31 -7.06 -5.79
CA SER A 54 12.25 -5.61 -5.68
C SER A 54 10.98 -5.12 -4.99
N CYS A 55 11.07 -3.92 -4.43
CA CYS A 55 9.91 -3.22 -3.85
C CYS A 55 9.98 -1.73 -4.22
N ILE A 56 8.88 -1.02 -3.99
CA ILE A 56 8.83 0.44 -4.08
C ILE A 56 8.84 1.00 -2.67
N ARG A 57 9.73 1.94 -2.41
CA ARG A 57 9.73 2.77 -1.21
C ARG A 57 9.06 4.11 -1.52
N SER A 58 8.25 4.59 -0.57
CA SER A 58 7.69 5.94 -0.57
C SER A 58 7.64 6.45 0.87
N GLY A 59 8.54 7.36 1.22
CA GLY A 59 8.77 7.71 2.63
C GLY A 59 9.21 6.49 3.44
N ASN A 60 8.50 6.21 4.52
CA ASN A 60 8.74 5.03 5.36
C ASN A 60 7.95 3.79 4.94
N LEU A 61 7.20 3.84 3.84
CA LEU A 61 6.41 2.71 3.37
C LEU A 61 7.13 1.93 2.27
N LEU A 62 7.01 0.61 2.34
CA LEU A 62 7.42 -0.35 1.31
C LEU A 62 6.18 -1.00 0.69
N PHE A 63 6.17 -1.07 -0.61
CA PHE A 63 5.13 -1.72 -1.41
C PHE A 63 5.75 -2.87 -2.18
N ILE A 64 5.38 -4.10 -1.83
CA ILE A 64 5.79 -5.30 -2.53
C ILE A 64 4.65 -5.77 -3.41
N GLY A 65 4.93 -5.93 -4.71
CA GLY A 65 3.97 -6.41 -5.71
C GLY A 65 3.63 -7.88 -5.56
N GLY A 66 2.82 -8.41 -6.47
CA GLY A 66 2.38 -9.79 -6.44
C GLY A 66 3.53 -10.79 -6.62
N ILE A 67 3.84 -11.52 -5.56
CA ILE A 67 4.77 -12.65 -5.57
C ILE A 67 3.95 -13.92 -5.81
N GLY A 68 4.20 -14.63 -6.91
CA GLY A 68 3.53 -15.89 -7.20
C GLY A 68 4.13 -17.06 -6.43
N GLY A 69 3.33 -18.10 -6.20
CA GLY A 69 3.71 -19.30 -5.45
C GLY A 69 4.75 -20.20 -6.13
N TRP A 70 5.80 -19.60 -6.71
CA TRP A 70 6.87 -20.36 -7.36
C TRP A 70 7.88 -20.92 -6.36
N TYR A 71 8.39 -22.11 -6.65
CA TYR A 71 9.53 -22.71 -5.96
C TYR A 71 10.36 -23.55 -6.96
N ALA A 72 11.62 -23.83 -6.62
CA ALA A 72 12.61 -24.33 -7.58
C ALA A 72 12.24 -25.65 -8.28
N ARG A 73 11.49 -26.54 -7.60
CA ARG A 73 11.13 -27.88 -8.10
C ARG A 73 9.70 -27.98 -8.64
N GLN A 74 9.01 -26.88 -8.78
CA GLN A 74 7.57 -26.85 -9.13
C GLN A 74 7.19 -27.58 -10.42
N ARG A 75 8.09 -27.59 -11.42
CA ARG A 75 7.82 -28.28 -12.69
C ARG A 75 7.92 -29.80 -12.57
N ALA A 76 8.78 -30.28 -11.69
CA ALA A 76 8.98 -31.73 -11.46
C ALA A 76 7.98 -32.25 -10.42
N GLU A 77 7.67 -31.49 -9.42
CA GLU A 77 6.76 -31.82 -8.32
C GLU A 77 5.78 -30.66 -8.12
N PRO A 78 4.58 -30.71 -8.71
CA PRO A 78 3.56 -29.70 -8.46
C PRO A 78 3.28 -29.64 -6.96
N GLY A 79 3.68 -28.55 -6.32
CA GLY A 79 3.49 -28.37 -4.89
C GLY A 79 2.05 -28.04 -4.55
N ASP A 80 1.71 -28.35 -3.32
CA ASP A 80 0.47 -27.93 -2.73
C ASP A 80 0.54 -26.44 -2.29
N ILE A 81 -0.56 -25.95 -1.79
CA ILE A 81 -0.67 -24.55 -1.34
C ILE A 81 0.29 -24.24 -0.16
N LYS A 82 0.61 -25.20 0.72
CA LYS A 82 1.53 -24.99 1.84
C LYS A 82 2.94 -24.70 1.37
N VAL A 83 3.42 -25.49 0.39
CA VAL A 83 4.74 -25.28 -0.23
C VAL A 83 4.79 -23.92 -0.91
N GLN A 84 3.76 -23.58 -1.66
CA GLN A 84 3.71 -22.31 -2.39
C GLN A 84 3.65 -21.11 -1.48
N ILE A 85 2.82 -21.10 -0.45
CA ILE A 85 2.73 -19.96 0.47
C ILE A 85 4.02 -19.76 1.27
N ARG A 86 4.69 -20.85 1.71
CA ARG A 86 6.01 -20.75 2.34
C ARG A 86 7.04 -20.14 1.40
N SER A 87 7.07 -20.55 0.13
CA SER A 87 7.97 -19.98 -0.87
C SER A 87 7.74 -18.47 -1.06
N VAL A 88 6.48 -18.06 -1.18
CA VAL A 88 6.09 -16.65 -1.31
C VAL A 88 6.52 -15.84 -0.11
N LEU A 89 6.20 -16.30 1.11
CA LEU A 89 6.50 -15.57 2.34
C LEU A 89 8.01 -15.52 2.63
N ASN A 90 8.77 -16.55 2.27
CA ASN A 90 10.24 -16.50 2.33
C ASN A 90 10.82 -15.49 1.32
N THR A 91 10.28 -15.42 0.11
CA THR A 91 10.67 -14.41 -0.88
C THR A 91 10.35 -13.01 -0.36
N MET A 92 9.14 -12.81 0.17
CA MET A 92 8.72 -11.55 0.79
C MET A 92 9.65 -11.14 1.93
N LYS A 93 9.99 -12.07 2.83
CA LYS A 93 10.94 -11.86 3.91
C LYS A 93 12.29 -11.36 3.38
N GLY A 94 12.85 -12.02 2.38
CA GLY A 94 14.11 -11.62 1.79
C GLY A 94 14.07 -10.24 1.12
N ILE A 95 12.94 -9.84 0.51
CA ILE A 95 12.76 -8.50 -0.05
C ILE A 95 12.70 -7.46 1.08
N LEU A 96 11.93 -7.72 2.15
CA LEU A 96 11.80 -6.82 3.29
C LEU A 96 13.16 -6.60 3.98
N GLU A 97 13.86 -7.68 4.31
CA GLU A 97 15.18 -7.62 4.96
C GLU A 97 16.21 -6.89 4.08
N GLY A 98 16.23 -7.16 2.77
CA GLY A 98 17.09 -6.47 1.83
C GLY A 98 16.75 -4.99 1.63
N ALA A 99 15.54 -4.56 1.99
CA ALA A 99 15.10 -3.17 1.98
C ALA A 99 15.19 -2.48 3.36
N GLY A 100 15.77 -3.14 4.38
CA GLY A 100 15.93 -2.61 5.74
C GLY A 100 14.67 -2.71 6.61
N SER A 101 13.76 -3.64 6.29
CA SER A 101 12.53 -3.90 7.04
C SER A 101 12.50 -5.35 7.53
N SER A 102 11.35 -5.82 8.01
CA SER A 102 11.16 -7.19 8.50
C SER A 102 9.72 -7.66 8.35
N MET A 103 9.48 -8.96 8.59
CA MET A 103 8.12 -9.51 8.59
C MET A 103 7.23 -8.91 9.69
N SER A 104 7.80 -8.50 10.82
CA SER A 104 7.06 -7.83 11.91
C SER A 104 6.56 -6.44 11.53
N ASN A 105 7.18 -5.80 10.54
CA ASN A 105 6.82 -4.48 10.05
C ASN A 105 5.74 -4.51 8.94
N VAL A 106 5.23 -5.69 8.61
CA VAL A 106 4.16 -5.82 7.62
C VAL A 106 2.84 -5.33 8.20
N LEU A 107 2.23 -4.36 7.52
CA LEU A 107 0.96 -3.74 7.92
C LEU A 107 -0.25 -4.44 7.29
N LYS A 108 -0.10 -4.79 6.01
CA LYS A 108 -1.19 -5.38 5.22
C LYS A 108 -0.66 -6.43 4.27
N ILE A 109 -1.39 -7.54 4.18
CA ILE A 109 -1.21 -8.58 3.16
C ILE A 109 -2.48 -8.70 2.34
N GLN A 110 -2.33 -8.74 1.03
CA GLN A 110 -3.38 -9.08 0.09
C GLN A 110 -2.97 -10.31 -0.71
N MET A 111 -3.88 -11.25 -0.84
CA MET A 111 -3.67 -12.52 -1.51
C MET A 111 -4.68 -12.71 -2.63
N THR A 112 -4.25 -13.39 -3.70
CA THR A 112 -5.17 -14.07 -4.64
C THR A 112 -4.93 -15.56 -4.49
N VAL A 113 -5.99 -16.33 -4.27
CA VAL A 113 -5.92 -17.76 -3.98
C VAL A 113 -6.77 -18.54 -4.98
N ALA A 114 -6.18 -19.53 -5.63
CA ALA A 114 -6.90 -20.44 -6.49
C ALA A 114 -7.80 -21.37 -5.64
N ASP A 115 -9.03 -21.54 -6.06
CA ASP A 115 -10.01 -22.42 -5.40
C ASP A 115 -10.01 -22.26 -3.87
N PRO A 116 -10.37 -21.07 -3.34
CA PRO A 116 -10.13 -20.70 -1.95
C PRO A 116 -10.78 -21.67 -0.94
N ASN A 117 -11.97 -22.20 -1.24
CA ASN A 117 -12.65 -23.17 -0.36
C ASN A 117 -11.79 -24.43 -0.13
N LYS A 118 -10.98 -24.82 -1.10
CA LYS A 118 -10.06 -25.94 -1.01
C LYS A 118 -8.75 -25.56 -0.32
N ASN A 119 -8.19 -24.41 -0.69
CA ASN A 119 -6.80 -24.08 -0.40
C ASN A 119 -6.61 -23.22 0.88
N ILE A 120 -7.60 -22.43 1.31
CA ILE A 120 -7.46 -21.54 2.47
C ILE A 120 -7.12 -22.27 3.78
N PRO A 121 -7.72 -23.42 4.14
CA PRO A 121 -7.37 -24.09 5.40
C PRO A 121 -5.88 -24.42 5.49
N ALA A 122 -5.32 -25.08 4.48
CA ALA A 122 -3.92 -25.45 4.43
C ALA A 122 -2.97 -24.25 4.28
N LEU A 123 -3.41 -23.20 3.55
CA LEU A 123 -2.69 -21.93 3.47
C LEU A 123 -2.57 -21.28 4.84
N ASN A 124 -3.63 -21.25 5.63
CA ASN A 124 -3.64 -20.65 6.96
C ASN A 124 -2.66 -21.30 7.91
N GLU A 125 -2.55 -22.62 7.90
CA GLU A 125 -1.60 -23.34 8.72
C GLU A 125 -0.16 -22.90 8.44
N ALA A 126 0.24 -22.85 7.15
CA ALA A 126 1.56 -22.41 6.75
C ALA A 126 1.80 -20.91 6.94
N TYR A 127 0.76 -20.09 6.82
CA TYR A 127 0.83 -18.65 7.05
C TYR A 127 1.16 -18.31 8.51
N GLN A 128 0.58 -19.03 9.47
CA GLN A 128 0.81 -18.82 10.90
C GLN A 128 2.26 -19.01 11.33
N GLU A 129 3.04 -19.80 10.58
CA GLU A 129 4.47 -19.99 10.83
C GLU A 129 5.27 -18.66 10.69
N PHE A 130 4.80 -17.75 9.86
CA PHE A 130 5.46 -16.47 9.57
C PHE A 130 4.93 -15.33 10.43
N PHE A 131 3.75 -15.46 10.98
CA PHE A 131 3.05 -14.45 11.79
C PHE A 131 2.45 -15.08 13.04
N PRO A 132 3.29 -15.58 13.95
CA PRO A 132 2.82 -16.24 15.19
C PRO A 132 2.18 -15.23 16.15
N GLU A 133 2.66 -13.99 16.15
CA GLU A 133 2.21 -12.90 17.00
C GLU A 133 1.94 -11.65 16.17
N ASN A 134 0.91 -10.88 16.54
CA ASN A 134 0.55 -9.60 15.91
C ASN A 134 0.48 -9.68 14.37
N PRO A 135 -0.34 -10.57 13.79
CA PRO A 135 -0.41 -10.71 12.34
C PRO A 135 -0.89 -9.42 11.68
N PRO A 136 -0.41 -9.11 10.46
CA PRO A 136 -0.88 -7.98 9.68
C PRO A 136 -2.36 -8.12 9.32
N THR A 137 -3.01 -7.01 8.96
CA THR A 137 -4.33 -7.10 8.32
C THR A 137 -4.21 -7.91 7.04
N ARG A 138 -5.16 -8.83 6.82
CA ARG A 138 -5.14 -9.73 5.66
C ARG A 138 -6.49 -9.72 4.94
N SER A 139 -6.42 -9.64 3.62
CA SER A 139 -7.57 -9.89 2.73
C SER A 139 -7.17 -10.87 1.62
N TYR A 140 -8.16 -11.59 1.09
CA TYR A 140 -7.94 -12.41 -0.09
C TYR A 140 -9.09 -12.29 -1.08
N SER A 141 -8.78 -12.55 -2.35
CA SER A 141 -9.73 -12.78 -3.43
C SER A 141 -9.57 -14.19 -3.97
N GLY A 142 -10.70 -14.79 -4.33
CA GLY A 142 -10.70 -16.09 -4.98
C GLY A 142 -10.44 -15.98 -6.47
N SER A 143 -9.80 -17.00 -7.05
CA SER A 143 -9.60 -17.15 -8.49
C SER A 143 -9.76 -18.61 -8.90
N LYS A 144 -9.96 -18.86 -10.18
CA LYS A 144 -9.82 -20.21 -10.74
C LYS A 144 -8.34 -20.48 -10.99
N THR A 145 -7.90 -21.75 -10.88
CA THR A 145 -6.51 -22.16 -11.14
C THR A 145 -6.03 -21.69 -12.52
N SER A 146 -6.89 -21.75 -13.55
CA SER A 146 -6.58 -21.28 -14.91
C SER A 146 -6.43 -19.77 -15.06
N GLN A 147 -6.77 -18.97 -14.03
CA GLN A 147 -6.71 -17.50 -14.04
C GLN A 147 -5.59 -16.94 -13.18
N MET A 148 -4.70 -17.79 -12.66
CA MET A 148 -3.59 -17.39 -11.80
C MET A 148 -2.35 -16.87 -12.56
N GLY A 149 -2.46 -16.67 -13.87
CA GLY A 149 -1.42 -16.12 -14.72
C GLY A 149 -0.40 -17.14 -15.24
N ARG A 150 -0.16 -18.22 -14.51
CA ARG A 150 0.67 -19.35 -14.92
C ARG A 150 0.15 -20.64 -14.36
N ASP A 151 0.33 -21.72 -15.13
CA ASP A 151 -0.08 -23.06 -14.69
C ASP A 151 0.62 -23.48 -13.40
N GLY A 152 -0.15 -24.08 -12.50
CA GLY A 152 0.34 -24.59 -11.22
C GLY A 152 0.50 -23.54 -10.11
N ILE A 153 0.27 -22.26 -10.35
CA ILE A 153 0.23 -21.26 -9.27
C ILE A 153 -1.10 -21.34 -8.53
N LEU A 154 -1.03 -21.48 -7.21
CA LEU A 154 -2.19 -21.55 -6.32
C LEU A 154 -2.37 -20.30 -5.47
N CYS A 155 -1.32 -19.47 -5.31
CA CYS A 155 -1.42 -18.21 -4.61
C CYS A 155 -0.50 -17.12 -5.18
N GLN A 156 -0.93 -15.89 -5.04
CA GLN A 156 -0.11 -14.69 -5.23
C GLN A 156 -0.32 -13.80 -4.01
N VAL A 157 0.75 -13.16 -3.56
CA VAL A 157 0.72 -12.31 -2.35
C VAL A 157 1.42 -10.99 -2.63
N SER A 158 0.84 -9.92 -2.12
CA SER A 158 1.44 -8.59 -2.05
C SER A 158 1.36 -8.06 -0.63
N CYS A 159 2.23 -7.13 -0.27
CA CYS A 159 2.17 -6.50 1.05
C CYS A 159 2.53 -5.02 1.03
N ILE A 160 2.12 -4.36 2.12
CA ILE A 160 2.58 -3.04 2.53
C ILE A 160 3.26 -3.22 3.88
N ALA A 161 4.47 -2.70 4.01
CA ALA A 161 5.26 -2.72 5.23
C ALA A 161 5.84 -1.32 5.50
N TYR A 162 6.47 -1.12 6.65
CA TYR A 162 7.21 0.11 6.93
C TYR A 162 8.70 -0.18 7.20
N VAL A 163 9.49 0.85 7.11
CA VAL A 163 10.92 0.88 7.50
C VAL A 163 11.04 1.89 8.63
N ASP A 164 11.73 1.53 9.70
CA ASP A 164 12.03 2.42 10.83
C ASP A 164 12.98 3.54 10.45
#